data_93e06d195e41b6b2251ab67ab6c80250
#
_entry.id   93e06d195e41b6b2251ab67ab6c80250
#
_cell.length_a   1.000
_cell.length_b   1.000
_cell.length_c   1.000
_cell.angle_alpha   90.00
_cell.angle_beta   90.00
_cell.angle_gamma   90.00
#
_symmetry.space_group_name_H-M   'P 1'
#
loop_
_entity.id
_entity.type
_entity.pdbx_description
1 polymer ?
#
loop_
_entity_poly.entity_id
_entity_poly.type
_entity_poly.pdbx_seq_one_letter_code
_entity_poly.pdbx_strand_id
1 'polypeptide(L)'
;MNKTILIIEDELKIRFLLRDYLKSEGFNVLEASDGDEGIFVFKNNKIDLILLDIMMPKIDGITVLETIRTVSDLPIILLTAKGQEEDKLFGYEMGADDYVTKPFSPKILIAKIKALLKRTTNNDLDFSPNQNFNGLTINKLSHEVKINDEPLMLSPKEFELLVYLSDNIGIALSRDIILDNVWGIDYYGDLRTVDTNIKRLREKLASKSNYIITVRGSGYKFEIPNEQ
;
A
#
# COMPACT_ATOMS: atom_id res chain seq x y z
N MET A 1 4.38 -11.64 19.67
CA MET A 1 3.23 -10.88 20.21
C MET A 1 2.29 -10.59 19.06
N ASN A 2 0.97 -10.72 19.26
CA ASN A 2 0.01 -10.38 18.23
C ASN A 2 -0.01 -8.85 18.04
N LYS A 3 0.01 -8.39 16.78
CA LYS A 3 -0.07 -6.97 16.44
C LYS A 3 -1.47 -6.43 16.75
N THR A 4 -1.56 -5.19 17.24
CA THR A 4 -2.80 -4.51 17.61
C THR A 4 -3.19 -3.50 16.54
N ILE A 5 -4.40 -3.64 16.00
CA ILE A 5 -4.98 -2.76 14.98
C ILE A 5 -6.14 -1.98 15.61
N LEU A 6 -6.12 -0.66 15.44
CA LEU A 6 -7.23 0.20 15.80
C LEU A 6 -8.11 0.44 14.55
N ILE A 7 -9.40 0.18 14.68
CA ILE A 7 -10.42 0.52 13.67
C ILE A 7 -11.14 1.78 14.15
N ILE A 8 -11.14 2.84 13.34
CA ILE A 8 -11.91 4.06 13.57
C ILE A 8 -12.90 4.19 12.40
N GLU A 9 -14.16 3.85 12.65
CA GLU A 9 -15.20 3.69 11.63
C GLU A 9 -16.56 3.90 12.29
N ASP A 10 -17.39 4.80 11.79
CA ASP A 10 -18.69 5.11 12.41
C ASP A 10 -19.77 4.06 12.06
N GLU A 11 -19.69 3.45 10.86
CA GLU A 11 -20.65 2.44 10.45
C GLU A 11 -20.43 1.10 11.17
N LEU A 12 -21.34 0.77 12.10
CA LEU A 12 -21.27 -0.42 12.95
C LEU A 12 -21.08 -1.73 12.17
N LYS A 13 -21.73 -1.86 10.99
CA LYS A 13 -21.66 -3.07 10.17
C LYS A 13 -20.26 -3.25 9.56
N ILE A 14 -19.65 -2.16 9.07
CA ILE A 14 -18.30 -2.18 8.50
C ILE A 14 -17.29 -2.47 9.62
N ARG A 15 -17.43 -1.80 10.77
CA ARG A 15 -16.56 -1.99 11.92
C ARG A 15 -16.57 -3.45 12.42
N PHE A 16 -17.75 -4.08 12.54
CA PHE A 16 -17.85 -5.49 12.92
C PHE A 16 -17.26 -6.42 11.88
N LEU A 17 -17.50 -6.17 10.59
CA LEU A 17 -16.92 -6.95 9.51
C LEU A 17 -15.40 -6.92 9.58
N LEU A 18 -14.80 -5.73 9.69
CA LEU A 18 -13.36 -5.54 9.81
C LEU A 18 -12.80 -6.24 11.04
N ARG A 19 -13.44 -6.04 12.21
CA ARG A 19 -13.04 -6.70 13.45
C ARG A 19 -12.98 -8.21 13.32
N ASP A 20 -14.03 -8.83 12.78
CA ASP A 20 -14.13 -10.28 12.70
C ASP A 20 -13.09 -10.84 11.73
N TYR A 21 -12.84 -10.18 10.59
CA TYR A 21 -11.77 -10.56 9.67
C TYR A 21 -10.40 -10.41 10.31
N LEU A 22 -10.10 -9.31 10.97
CA LEU A 22 -8.80 -9.08 11.60
C LEU A 22 -8.53 -10.09 12.73
N LYS A 23 -9.55 -10.38 13.54
CA LYS A 23 -9.43 -11.41 14.60
C LYS A 23 -9.19 -12.79 14.03
N SER A 24 -9.83 -13.15 12.92
CA SER A 24 -9.60 -14.45 12.26
C SER A 24 -8.17 -14.60 11.72
N GLU A 25 -7.51 -13.48 11.41
CA GLU A 25 -6.10 -13.42 10.96
C GLU A 25 -5.09 -13.31 12.13
N GLY A 26 -5.58 -13.37 13.38
CA GLY A 26 -4.75 -13.39 14.59
C GLY A 26 -4.32 -12.02 15.11
N PHE A 27 -4.94 -10.93 14.66
CA PHE A 27 -4.67 -9.59 15.17
C PHE A 27 -5.48 -9.31 16.45
N ASN A 28 -4.90 -8.50 17.36
CA ASN A 28 -5.67 -7.83 18.40
C ASN A 28 -6.38 -6.63 17.77
N VAL A 29 -7.64 -6.40 18.13
CA VAL A 29 -8.45 -5.33 17.54
C VAL A 29 -9.02 -4.44 18.64
N LEU A 30 -8.77 -3.15 18.50
CA LEU A 30 -9.43 -2.07 19.23
C LEU A 30 -10.37 -1.36 18.26
N GLU A 31 -11.48 -0.85 18.77
CA GLU A 31 -12.54 -0.23 17.97
C GLU A 31 -12.84 1.16 18.52
N ALA A 32 -13.14 2.10 17.62
CA ALA A 32 -13.66 3.42 17.92
C ALA A 32 -14.77 3.77 16.91
N SER A 33 -15.82 4.43 17.36
CA SER A 33 -17.00 4.77 16.59
C SER A 33 -16.98 6.18 16.00
N ASP A 34 -16.02 6.98 16.39
CA ASP A 34 -15.79 8.34 15.87
C ASP A 34 -14.34 8.78 16.10
N GLY A 35 -13.99 9.96 15.56
CA GLY A 35 -12.62 10.49 15.63
C GLY A 35 -12.15 10.80 17.06
N ASP A 36 -13.02 11.32 17.93
CA ASP A 36 -12.68 11.64 19.34
C ASP A 36 -12.32 10.36 20.11
N GLU A 37 -13.17 9.34 20.00
CA GLU A 37 -12.92 8.03 20.59
C GLU A 37 -11.64 7.41 20.02
N GLY A 38 -11.43 7.54 18.71
CA GLY A 38 -10.23 7.05 18.02
C GLY A 38 -8.94 7.67 18.59
N ILE A 39 -8.89 8.98 18.72
CA ILE A 39 -7.76 9.69 19.32
C ILE A 39 -7.56 9.29 20.78
N PHE A 40 -8.64 9.13 21.54
CA PHE A 40 -8.57 8.70 22.94
C PHE A 40 -8.00 7.28 23.05
N VAL A 41 -8.49 6.33 22.26
CA VAL A 41 -8.01 4.95 22.24
C VAL A 41 -6.55 4.89 21.81
N PHE A 42 -6.16 5.65 20.78
CA PHE A 42 -4.77 5.77 20.33
C PHE A 42 -3.83 6.24 21.44
N LYS A 43 -4.18 7.28 22.17
CA LYS A 43 -3.33 7.84 23.24
C LYS A 43 -3.13 6.90 24.42
N ASN A 44 -4.06 5.98 24.67
CA ASN A 44 -4.08 5.12 25.86
C ASN A 44 -3.65 3.67 25.61
N ASN A 45 -3.35 3.31 24.36
CA ASN A 45 -3.01 1.93 24.01
C ASN A 45 -1.80 1.88 23.09
N LYS A 46 -1.10 0.74 23.11
CA LYS A 46 -0.07 0.45 22.12
C LYS A 46 -0.73 -0.11 20.85
N ILE A 47 -0.64 0.66 19.78
CA ILE A 47 -1.23 0.33 18.47
C ILE A 47 -0.11 0.16 17.45
N ASP A 48 -0.26 -0.80 16.55
CA ASP A 48 0.70 -1.10 15.50
C ASP A 48 0.24 -0.60 14.12
N LEU A 49 -1.08 -0.42 13.91
CA LEU A 49 -1.65 0.10 12.67
C LEU A 49 -3.07 0.64 12.93
N ILE A 50 -3.47 1.67 12.18
CA ILE A 50 -4.84 2.21 12.22
C ILE A 50 -5.52 1.99 10.86
N LEU A 51 -6.78 1.53 10.91
CA LEU A 51 -7.75 1.65 9.82
C LEU A 51 -8.66 2.82 10.14
N LEU A 52 -8.72 3.81 9.28
CA LEU A 52 -9.38 5.09 9.54
C LEU A 52 -10.35 5.45 8.42
N ASP A 53 -11.64 5.54 8.73
CA ASP A 53 -12.61 6.09 7.81
C ASP A 53 -12.42 7.61 7.65
N ILE A 54 -12.50 8.10 6.43
CA ILE A 54 -12.42 9.54 6.15
C ILE A 54 -13.73 10.21 6.53
N MET A 55 -14.85 9.60 6.18
CA MET A 55 -16.17 10.21 6.26
C MET A 55 -16.88 9.86 7.58
N MET A 56 -16.50 10.52 8.65
CA MET A 56 -17.11 10.31 9.96
C MET A 56 -17.76 11.60 10.49
N PRO A 57 -18.81 11.47 11.31
CA PRO A 57 -19.42 12.63 11.98
C PRO A 57 -18.49 13.20 13.06
N LYS A 58 -18.69 14.47 13.44
CA LYS A 58 -17.93 15.26 14.43
C LYS A 58 -16.52 15.62 13.96
N ILE A 59 -15.56 14.71 14.10
CA ILE A 59 -14.18 14.86 13.62
C ILE A 59 -13.99 13.90 12.47
N ASP A 60 -13.69 14.43 11.28
CA ASP A 60 -13.41 13.63 10.10
C ASP A 60 -12.06 12.91 10.19
N GLY A 61 -11.87 11.89 9.35
CA GLY A 61 -10.68 11.06 9.38
C GLY A 61 -9.40 11.81 9.03
N ILE A 62 -9.46 12.87 8.22
CA ILE A 62 -8.29 13.68 7.86
C ILE A 62 -7.78 14.44 9.09
N THR A 63 -8.68 15.07 9.85
CA THR A 63 -8.34 15.75 11.11
C THR A 63 -7.76 14.76 12.15
N VAL A 64 -8.27 13.52 12.20
CA VAL A 64 -7.70 12.45 13.05
C VAL A 64 -6.30 12.09 12.58
N LEU A 65 -6.09 11.90 11.27
CA LEU A 65 -4.79 11.61 10.67
C LEU A 65 -3.76 12.68 11.02
N GLU A 66 -4.08 13.96 10.76
CA GLU A 66 -3.21 15.09 11.11
C GLU A 66 -2.84 15.08 12.59
N THR A 67 -3.84 14.92 13.47
CA THR A 67 -3.62 14.88 14.92
C THR A 67 -2.65 13.77 15.32
N ILE A 68 -2.80 12.58 14.75
CA ILE A 68 -1.92 11.44 15.04
C ILE A 68 -0.52 11.68 14.48
N ARG A 69 -0.38 12.24 13.29
CA ARG A 69 0.92 12.55 12.65
C ARG A 69 1.75 13.57 13.40
N THR A 70 1.15 14.41 14.25
CA THR A 70 1.95 15.31 15.11
C THR A 70 2.79 14.56 16.15
N VAL A 71 2.46 13.30 16.44
CA VAL A 71 3.07 12.52 17.55
C VAL A 71 3.50 11.11 17.17
N SER A 72 3.17 10.62 15.98
CA SER A 72 3.44 9.23 15.60
C SER A 72 3.48 9.01 14.09
N ASP A 73 4.43 8.18 13.64
CA ASP A 73 4.59 7.69 12.27
C ASP A 73 4.04 6.26 12.09
N LEU A 74 3.16 5.80 13.00
CA LEU A 74 2.57 4.47 12.87
C LEU A 74 1.75 4.37 11.57
N PRO A 75 1.71 3.19 10.91
CA PRO A 75 1.00 3.03 9.65
C PRO A 75 -0.51 3.28 9.80
N ILE A 76 -1.06 4.10 8.87
CA ILE A 76 -2.48 4.43 8.77
C ILE A 76 -2.97 4.11 7.37
N ILE A 77 -4.00 3.27 7.26
CA ILE A 77 -4.73 3.00 6.03
C ILE A 77 -6.05 3.77 6.09
N LEU A 78 -6.27 4.64 5.11
CA LEU A 78 -7.54 5.35 4.97
C LEU A 78 -8.59 4.47 4.29
N LEU A 79 -9.80 4.48 4.82
CA LEU A 79 -10.99 3.90 4.18
C LEU A 79 -11.78 5.04 3.55
N THR A 80 -12.05 4.98 2.25
CA THR A 80 -12.69 6.07 1.50
C THR A 80 -13.85 5.58 0.65
N ALA A 81 -14.84 6.42 0.38
CA ALA A 81 -15.91 6.10 -0.54
C ALA A 81 -15.43 6.13 -2.00
N LYS A 82 -16.05 5.32 -2.87
CA LYS A 82 -15.78 5.32 -4.32
C LYS A 82 -16.12 6.68 -4.93
N GLY A 83 -15.20 7.28 -5.68
CA GLY A 83 -15.42 8.51 -6.45
C GLY A 83 -14.76 9.79 -5.92
N GLN A 84 -14.10 9.75 -4.78
CA GLN A 84 -13.38 10.90 -4.21
C GLN A 84 -11.87 10.80 -4.50
N GLU A 85 -11.47 11.04 -5.76
CA GLU A 85 -10.05 11.06 -6.13
C GLU A 85 -9.30 12.19 -5.44
N GLU A 86 -9.96 13.31 -5.17
CA GLU A 86 -9.39 14.45 -4.44
C GLU A 86 -9.03 14.07 -3.00
N ASP A 87 -9.84 13.25 -2.32
CA ASP A 87 -9.55 12.77 -0.97
C ASP A 87 -8.33 11.83 -0.92
N LYS A 88 -8.05 11.12 -2.01
CA LYS A 88 -6.88 10.22 -2.10
C LYS A 88 -5.58 11.02 -2.21
N LEU A 89 -5.55 12.04 -3.09
CA LEU A 89 -4.40 12.94 -3.23
C LEU A 89 -4.14 13.68 -1.94
N PHE A 90 -5.21 14.22 -1.33
CA PHE A 90 -5.13 14.93 -0.06
C PHE A 90 -4.64 14.02 1.09
N GLY A 91 -5.13 12.78 1.16
CA GLY A 91 -4.69 11.81 2.16
C GLY A 91 -3.21 11.44 2.07
N TYR A 92 -2.65 11.35 0.85
CA TYR A 92 -1.21 11.13 0.67
C TYR A 92 -0.37 12.35 1.04
N GLU A 93 -0.80 13.56 0.68
CA GLU A 93 -0.14 14.81 1.08
C GLU A 93 -0.12 14.98 2.60
N MET A 94 -1.17 14.48 3.29
CA MET A 94 -1.29 14.52 4.76
C MET A 94 -0.60 13.35 5.49
N GLY A 95 0.08 12.45 4.74
CA GLY A 95 0.94 11.42 5.32
C GLY A 95 0.24 10.10 5.64
N ALA A 96 -0.84 9.74 4.96
CA ALA A 96 -1.37 8.38 4.99
C ALA A 96 -0.43 7.40 4.28
N ASP A 97 -0.30 6.17 4.81
CA ASP A 97 0.59 5.15 4.24
C ASP A 97 -0.07 4.37 3.10
N ASP A 98 -1.39 4.27 3.11
CA ASP A 98 -2.17 3.59 2.08
C ASP A 98 -3.66 3.99 2.17
N TYR A 99 -4.44 3.63 1.15
CA TYR A 99 -5.90 3.81 1.17
C TYR A 99 -6.62 2.59 0.57
N VAL A 100 -7.89 2.43 0.95
CA VAL A 100 -8.75 1.37 0.45
C VAL A 100 -10.14 1.95 0.19
N THR A 101 -10.64 1.81 -1.05
CA THR A 101 -11.97 2.30 -1.43
C THR A 101 -13.07 1.33 -1.03
N LYS A 102 -14.14 1.84 -0.44
CA LYS A 102 -15.37 1.10 -0.16
C LYS A 102 -16.23 0.98 -1.44
N PRO A 103 -16.81 -0.21 -1.76
CA PRO A 103 -16.69 -1.48 -1.05
C PRO A 103 -15.36 -2.17 -1.33
N PHE A 104 -14.72 -2.74 -0.32
CA PHE A 104 -13.42 -3.38 -0.44
C PHE A 104 -13.48 -4.90 -0.23
N SER A 105 -12.48 -5.59 -0.78
CA SER A 105 -12.25 -7.00 -0.49
C SER A 105 -11.48 -7.13 0.84
N PRO A 106 -12.00 -7.83 1.86
CA PRO A 106 -11.29 -8.06 3.11
C PRO A 106 -9.92 -8.72 2.91
N LYS A 107 -9.80 -9.61 1.93
CA LYS A 107 -8.51 -10.27 1.60
C LYS A 107 -7.46 -9.29 1.13
N ILE A 108 -7.84 -8.30 0.30
CA ILE A 108 -6.93 -7.25 -0.18
C ILE A 108 -6.51 -6.36 0.99
N LEU A 109 -7.45 -5.95 1.83
CA LEU A 109 -7.16 -5.15 3.02
C LEU A 109 -6.17 -5.86 3.96
N ILE A 110 -6.39 -7.14 4.25
CA ILE A 110 -5.49 -7.95 5.08
C ILE A 110 -4.08 -8.03 4.47
N ALA A 111 -3.98 -8.20 3.16
CA ALA A 111 -2.68 -8.22 2.48
C ALA A 111 -1.92 -6.89 2.64
N LYS A 112 -2.61 -5.75 2.48
CA LYS A 112 -2.06 -4.39 2.70
C LYS A 112 -1.60 -4.20 4.15
N ILE A 113 -2.44 -4.56 5.12
CA ILE A 113 -2.11 -4.51 6.55
C ILE A 113 -0.83 -5.31 6.85
N LYS A 114 -0.75 -6.55 6.39
CA LYS A 114 0.43 -7.41 6.60
C LYS A 114 1.69 -6.82 5.97
N ALA A 115 1.56 -6.23 4.77
CA ALA A 115 2.69 -5.58 4.10
C ALA A 115 3.20 -4.37 4.88
N LEU A 116 2.32 -3.49 5.37
CA LEU A 116 2.70 -2.34 6.18
C LEU A 116 3.30 -2.74 7.53
N LEU A 117 2.68 -3.71 8.23
CA LEU A 117 3.20 -4.18 9.51
C LEU A 117 4.57 -4.89 9.37
N LYS A 118 4.84 -5.53 8.24
CA LYS A 118 6.16 -6.12 7.95
C LYS A 118 7.22 -5.03 7.81
N ARG A 119 6.88 -3.89 7.22
CA ARG A 119 7.79 -2.72 7.10
C ARG A 119 8.16 -2.17 8.48
N THR A 120 7.21 -2.07 9.40
CA THR A 120 7.45 -1.54 10.77
C THR A 120 8.22 -2.49 11.68
N THR A 121 8.16 -3.81 11.46
CA THR A 121 8.94 -4.80 12.25
C THR A 121 10.38 -4.94 11.78
N ASN A 122 10.70 -4.53 10.56
CA ASN A 122 12.06 -4.53 10.03
C ASN A 122 12.80 -3.19 10.28
N ASN A 123 12.25 -2.31 11.10
CA ASN A 123 12.75 -0.96 11.39
C ASN A 123 13.95 -0.89 12.37
N ASP A 124 14.79 -1.91 12.43
CA ASP A 124 16.14 -1.74 13.00
C ASP A 124 17.24 -1.57 11.93
N LEU A 125 16.90 -1.64 10.64
CA LEU A 125 17.85 -1.38 9.56
C LEU A 125 17.13 -0.71 8.37
N ASP A 126 17.49 0.55 8.08
CA ASP A 126 17.21 1.33 6.87
C ASP A 126 15.77 1.83 6.64
N PHE A 127 15.44 2.99 7.23
CA PHE A 127 14.60 3.98 6.56
C PHE A 127 15.42 4.63 5.43
N SER A 128 15.72 3.86 4.42
CA SER A 128 16.15 4.42 3.15
C SER A 128 14.89 4.61 2.31
N PRO A 129 14.52 5.83 1.90
CA PRO A 129 13.46 6.04 0.90
C PRO A 129 13.79 5.33 -0.41
N ASN A 130 14.97 4.80 -0.51
CA ASN A 130 15.52 4.05 -1.61
C ASN A 130 15.41 2.54 -1.34
N GLN A 131 14.55 1.84 -2.06
CA GLN A 131 14.63 0.39 -2.17
C GLN A 131 15.81 0.05 -3.08
N ASN A 132 16.77 -0.73 -2.60
CA ASN A 132 17.90 -1.17 -3.41
C ASN A 132 17.82 -2.68 -3.66
N PHE A 133 17.82 -3.04 -4.94
CA PHE A 133 17.77 -4.41 -5.44
C PHE A 133 19.03 -4.68 -6.28
N ASN A 134 20.16 -4.98 -5.63
CA ASN A 134 21.43 -5.27 -6.30
C ASN A 134 21.74 -4.27 -7.45
N GLY A 135 21.79 -2.97 -7.12
CA GLY A 135 22.07 -1.91 -8.06
C GLY A 135 20.87 -1.34 -8.82
N LEU A 136 19.65 -1.87 -8.65
CA LEU A 136 18.42 -1.16 -9.01
C LEU A 136 17.91 -0.44 -7.77
N THR A 137 17.94 0.89 -7.78
CA THR A 137 17.45 1.73 -6.68
C THR A 137 16.16 2.41 -7.09
N ILE A 138 15.14 2.32 -6.26
CA ILE A 138 13.83 2.96 -6.46
C ILE A 138 13.58 3.89 -5.29
N ASN A 139 13.50 5.19 -5.54
CA ASN A 139 13.08 6.18 -4.56
C ASN A 139 11.62 6.57 -4.81
N LYS A 140 10.73 6.13 -3.92
CA LYS A 140 9.28 6.38 -4.06
C LYS A 140 8.89 7.82 -3.76
N LEU A 141 9.65 8.51 -2.92
CA LEU A 141 9.35 9.90 -2.53
C LEU A 141 9.74 10.89 -3.63
N SER A 142 10.93 10.71 -4.23
CA SER A 142 11.39 11.58 -5.32
C SER A 142 10.95 11.10 -6.71
N HIS A 143 10.24 9.95 -6.81
CA HIS A 143 9.90 9.29 -8.08
C HIS A 143 11.12 9.02 -8.97
N GLU A 144 12.27 8.72 -8.36
CA GLU A 144 13.52 8.43 -9.07
C GLU A 144 13.82 6.94 -9.09
N VAL A 145 14.32 6.48 -10.23
CA VAL A 145 14.88 5.13 -10.39
C VAL A 145 16.30 5.25 -10.90
N LYS A 146 17.21 4.43 -10.36
CA LYS A 146 18.61 4.36 -10.79
C LYS A 146 19.02 2.91 -11.00
N ILE A 147 19.88 2.69 -11.98
CA ILE A 147 20.59 1.40 -12.18
C ILE A 147 22.08 1.68 -12.06
N ASN A 148 22.74 1.07 -11.05
CA ASN A 148 24.16 1.30 -10.73
C ASN A 148 24.49 2.79 -10.62
N ASP A 149 23.65 3.54 -9.89
CA ASP A 149 23.69 4.99 -9.66
C ASP A 149 23.38 5.87 -10.88
N GLU A 150 23.18 5.30 -12.07
CA GLU A 150 22.77 6.03 -13.27
C GLU A 150 21.25 6.21 -13.30
N PRO A 151 20.74 7.45 -13.49
CA PRO A 151 19.32 7.72 -13.52
C PRO A 151 18.61 6.99 -14.66
N LEU A 152 17.46 6.35 -14.37
CA LEU A 152 16.59 5.72 -15.34
C LEU A 152 15.30 6.51 -15.50
N MET A 153 15.07 7.02 -16.71
CA MET A 153 13.84 7.78 -17.01
C MET A 153 12.68 6.84 -17.32
N LEU A 154 11.72 6.81 -16.41
CA LEU A 154 10.45 6.08 -16.57
C LEU A 154 9.30 7.08 -16.75
N SER A 155 8.28 6.69 -17.53
CA SER A 155 7.01 7.41 -17.52
C SER A 155 6.28 7.15 -16.18
N PRO A 156 5.32 8.00 -15.79
CA PRO A 156 4.58 7.80 -14.53
C PRO A 156 4.01 6.37 -14.39
N LYS A 157 3.41 5.83 -15.43
CA LYS A 157 2.83 4.47 -15.40
C LYS A 157 3.87 3.35 -15.37
N GLU A 158 5.03 3.53 -15.99
CA GLU A 158 6.14 2.59 -15.88
C GLU A 158 6.75 2.62 -14.47
N PHE A 159 6.82 3.79 -13.85
CA PHE A 159 7.26 3.94 -12.46
C PHE A 159 6.29 3.26 -11.50
N GLU A 160 4.98 3.58 -11.59
CA GLU A 160 3.94 2.95 -10.77
C GLU A 160 3.94 1.41 -10.91
N LEU A 161 4.09 0.92 -12.15
CA LEU A 161 4.19 -0.52 -12.42
C LEU A 161 5.42 -1.15 -11.77
N LEU A 162 6.58 -0.51 -11.87
CA LEU A 162 7.82 -0.99 -11.24
C LEU A 162 7.69 -1.01 -9.71
N VAL A 163 7.18 0.06 -9.13
CA VAL A 163 6.92 0.16 -7.68
C VAL A 163 5.96 -0.93 -7.24
N TYR A 164 4.83 -1.10 -7.92
CA TYR A 164 3.84 -2.10 -7.57
C TYR A 164 4.40 -3.53 -7.62
N LEU A 165 5.19 -3.85 -8.65
CA LEU A 165 5.85 -5.14 -8.78
C LEU A 165 6.91 -5.35 -7.68
N SER A 166 7.73 -4.34 -7.40
CA SER A 166 8.79 -4.43 -6.39
C SER A 166 8.26 -4.50 -4.96
N ASP A 167 7.09 -3.92 -4.69
CA ASP A 167 6.40 -4.04 -3.40
C ASP A 167 5.84 -5.44 -3.15
N ASN A 168 5.60 -6.19 -4.22
CA ASN A 168 5.08 -7.56 -4.18
C ASN A 168 6.16 -8.59 -4.58
N ILE A 169 7.39 -8.38 -4.12
CA ILE A 169 8.53 -9.25 -4.44
C ILE A 169 8.24 -10.72 -4.15
N GLY A 170 8.55 -11.61 -5.09
CA GLY A 170 8.34 -13.05 -4.97
C GLY A 170 6.89 -13.51 -5.21
N ILE A 171 5.93 -12.59 -5.37
CA ILE A 171 4.51 -12.90 -5.58
C ILE A 171 4.18 -12.85 -7.07
N ALA A 172 3.56 -13.91 -7.59
CA ALA A 172 3.00 -13.90 -8.95
C ALA A 172 1.68 -13.13 -8.97
N LEU A 173 1.66 -12.01 -9.68
CA LEU A 173 0.50 -11.13 -9.83
C LEU A 173 -0.18 -11.36 -11.17
N SER A 174 -1.51 -11.54 -11.16
CA SER A 174 -2.26 -11.66 -12.42
C SER A 174 -2.31 -10.32 -13.17
N ARG A 175 -2.58 -10.39 -14.49
CA ARG A 175 -2.73 -9.19 -15.30
C ARG A 175 -3.86 -8.29 -14.83
N ASP A 176 -4.97 -8.89 -14.41
CA ASP A 176 -6.12 -8.18 -13.85
C ASP A 176 -5.72 -7.42 -12.57
N ILE A 177 -5.06 -8.10 -11.64
CA ILE A 177 -4.58 -7.49 -10.39
C ILE A 177 -3.61 -6.34 -10.68
N ILE A 178 -2.68 -6.51 -11.62
CA ILE A 178 -1.74 -5.44 -12.02
C ILE A 178 -2.49 -4.27 -12.66
N LEU A 179 -3.44 -4.57 -13.57
CA LEU A 179 -4.23 -3.55 -14.26
C LEU A 179 -5.02 -2.70 -13.25
N ASP A 180 -5.75 -3.37 -12.36
CA ASP A 180 -6.59 -2.70 -11.36
C ASP A 180 -5.79 -1.81 -10.41
N ASN A 181 -4.60 -2.26 -10.00
CA ASN A 181 -3.80 -1.52 -9.02
C ASN A 181 -2.92 -0.41 -9.63
N VAL A 182 -2.53 -0.51 -10.90
CA VAL A 182 -1.67 0.48 -11.56
C VAL A 182 -2.47 1.46 -12.43
N TRP A 183 -3.56 1.00 -13.05
CA TRP A 183 -4.40 1.85 -13.91
C TRP A 183 -5.74 2.22 -13.29
N GLY A 184 -6.14 1.50 -12.24
CA GLY A 184 -7.42 1.68 -11.53
C GLY A 184 -8.50 0.71 -12.02
N ILE A 185 -9.45 0.41 -11.13
CA ILE A 185 -10.56 -0.53 -11.39
C ILE A 185 -11.49 -0.03 -12.51
N ASP A 186 -11.57 1.29 -12.69
CA ASP A 186 -12.40 1.91 -13.73
C ASP A 186 -11.65 2.09 -15.08
N TYR A 187 -10.47 1.46 -15.22
CA TYR A 187 -9.75 1.49 -16.49
C TYR A 187 -10.36 0.51 -17.49
N TYR A 188 -10.96 1.03 -18.55
CA TYR A 188 -11.63 0.26 -19.61
C TYR A 188 -10.67 -0.31 -20.69
N GLY A 189 -9.37 -0.37 -20.41
CA GLY A 189 -8.38 -0.89 -21.34
C GLY A 189 -8.23 -2.43 -21.29
N ASP A 190 -7.58 -2.98 -22.31
CA ASP A 190 -7.29 -4.42 -22.44
C ASP A 190 -6.12 -4.82 -21.50
N LEU A 191 -6.14 -6.05 -21.00
CA LEU A 191 -5.03 -6.70 -20.28
C LEU A 191 -3.69 -6.64 -21.03
N ARG A 192 -3.71 -6.53 -22.36
CA ARG A 192 -2.54 -6.26 -23.20
C ARG A 192 -1.81 -4.96 -22.84
N THR A 193 -2.48 -4.02 -22.19
CA THR A 193 -1.85 -2.82 -21.66
C THR A 193 -0.75 -3.18 -20.67
N VAL A 194 -1.00 -4.14 -19.78
CA VAL A 194 0.00 -4.65 -18.84
C VAL A 194 1.18 -5.25 -19.61
N ASP A 195 0.93 -6.16 -20.56
CA ASP A 195 1.99 -6.82 -21.32
C ASP A 195 2.87 -5.82 -22.09
N THR A 196 2.24 -4.81 -22.68
CA THR A 196 2.95 -3.74 -23.42
C THR A 196 3.84 -2.91 -22.47
N ASN A 197 3.34 -2.54 -21.31
CA ASN A 197 4.12 -1.75 -20.34
C ASN A 197 5.22 -2.60 -19.68
N ILE A 198 4.97 -3.87 -19.39
CA ILE A 198 6.02 -4.81 -18.94
C ILE A 198 7.15 -4.92 -19.98
N LYS A 199 6.81 -5.03 -21.27
CA LYS A 199 7.82 -5.07 -22.33
C LYS A 199 8.67 -3.81 -22.34
N ARG A 200 8.04 -2.63 -22.35
CA ARG A 200 8.73 -1.31 -22.33
C ARG A 200 9.59 -1.16 -21.07
N LEU A 201 9.06 -1.54 -19.92
CA LEU A 201 9.77 -1.46 -18.65
C LEU A 201 11.02 -2.38 -18.66
N ARG A 202 10.90 -3.60 -19.16
CA ARG A 202 12.06 -4.52 -19.35
C ARG A 202 13.12 -3.94 -20.29
N GLU A 203 12.70 -3.34 -21.40
CA GLU A 203 13.62 -2.69 -22.35
C GLU A 203 14.42 -1.56 -21.66
N LYS A 204 13.75 -0.75 -20.83
CA LYS A 204 14.40 0.33 -20.06
C LYS A 204 15.27 -0.20 -18.92
N LEU A 205 14.83 -1.23 -18.21
CA LEU A 205 15.62 -1.87 -17.14
C LEU A 205 16.89 -2.56 -17.64
N ALA A 206 17.01 -2.83 -18.93
CA ALA A 206 18.21 -3.37 -19.58
C ALA A 206 18.81 -4.56 -18.83
N SER A 207 19.95 -4.39 -18.17
CA SER A 207 20.63 -5.45 -17.39
C SER A 207 19.82 -6.01 -16.24
N LYS A 208 18.80 -5.26 -15.76
CA LYS A 208 17.89 -5.66 -14.68
C LYS A 208 16.53 -6.15 -15.18
N SER A 209 16.38 -6.34 -16.50
CA SER A 209 15.13 -6.81 -17.11
C SER A 209 14.67 -8.18 -16.60
N ASN A 210 15.59 -9.03 -16.20
CA ASN A 210 15.35 -10.36 -15.63
C ASN A 210 14.74 -10.32 -14.21
N TYR A 211 14.65 -9.16 -13.58
CA TYR A 211 13.95 -8.99 -12.29
C TYR A 211 12.44 -9.10 -12.46
N ILE A 212 11.92 -8.86 -13.66
CA ILE A 212 10.50 -9.06 -13.95
C ILE A 212 10.35 -10.38 -14.69
N ILE A 213 9.83 -11.40 -14.02
CA ILE A 213 9.65 -12.76 -14.55
C ILE A 213 8.23 -12.93 -15.06
N THR A 214 8.06 -13.58 -16.22
CA THR A 214 6.75 -14.02 -16.70
C THR A 214 6.42 -15.37 -16.09
N VAL A 215 5.33 -15.44 -15.33
CA VAL A 215 4.77 -16.69 -14.80
C VAL A 215 3.67 -17.17 -15.76
N ARG A 216 3.96 -18.19 -16.55
CA ARG A 216 3.03 -18.69 -17.57
C ARG A 216 1.67 -19.05 -16.96
N GLY A 217 0.60 -18.56 -17.57
CA GLY A 217 -0.77 -18.77 -17.12
C GLY A 217 -1.19 -17.94 -15.90
N SER A 218 -0.25 -17.28 -15.19
CA SER A 218 -0.54 -16.51 -13.96
C SER A 218 -0.33 -15.00 -14.12
N GLY A 219 0.74 -14.55 -14.84
CA GLY A 219 1.03 -13.12 -14.99
C GLY A 219 2.49 -12.79 -14.81
N TYR A 220 2.84 -11.88 -13.90
CA TYR A 220 4.20 -11.38 -13.71
C TYR A 220 4.62 -11.41 -12.24
N LYS A 221 5.93 -11.55 -11.99
CA LYS A 221 6.52 -11.57 -10.66
C LYS A 221 7.81 -10.75 -10.67
N PHE A 222 8.04 -9.97 -9.63
CA PHE A 222 9.34 -9.35 -9.39
C PHE A 222 10.17 -10.25 -8.47
N GLU A 223 11.38 -10.57 -8.91
CA GLU A 223 12.29 -11.43 -8.16
C GLU A 223 13.74 -11.01 -8.40
N ILE A 224 14.53 -10.94 -7.34
CA ILE A 224 15.95 -10.66 -7.47
C ILE A 224 16.66 -11.99 -7.74
N PRO A 225 17.34 -12.15 -8.87
CA PRO A 225 18.13 -13.35 -9.12
C PRO A 225 19.24 -13.49 -8.04
N ASN A 226 19.40 -14.70 -7.50
CA ASN A 226 20.56 -14.98 -6.66
C ASN A 226 21.80 -14.84 -7.54
N GLU A 227 22.75 -14.02 -7.10
CA GLU A 227 24.09 -13.98 -7.72
C GLU A 227 24.72 -15.37 -7.54
N GLN A 228 25.03 -16.02 -8.68
CA GLN A 228 25.84 -17.24 -8.69
C GLN A 228 27.32 -16.91 -8.59
#